data_ffaaf099359206bf74884bf7f0ff9723
#
_entry.id   ffaaf099359206bf74884bf7f0ff9723
#
_cell.length_a   1.000
_cell.length_b   1.000
_cell.length_c   1.000
_cell.angle_alpha   90.00
_cell.angle_beta   90.00
_cell.angle_gamma   90.00
#
_symmetry.space_group_name_H-M   'P 1'
#
loop_
_entity.id
_entity.type
_entity.pdbx_description
1 polymer ?
#
loop_
_entity_poly.entity_id
_entity_poly.type
_entity_poly.pdbx_seq_one_letter_code
_entity_poly.pdbx_strand_id
1 'polypeptide(L)'
;MITCTLNGKKYTVDFITGRALREMEPAAKMYSRIVALSNAALKGESPQDAKELSIGEAMDVMIRWFCILFGNQFTSDDVLDHYPVDRLMHDIALALMAVQTQTTSILD
;
A
#
# COMPACT_ATOMS: atom_id res chain seq x y z
N MET A 1 14.90 4.84 5.77
CA MET A 1 14.13 6.05 5.43
C MET A 1 13.19 5.75 4.28
N ILE A 2 11.92 6.11 4.44
CA ILE A 2 10.89 5.91 3.41
C ILE A 2 10.41 7.27 2.95
N THR A 3 10.30 7.44 1.63
CA THR A 3 9.96 8.72 1.03
C THR A 3 8.90 8.55 -0.04
N CYS A 4 7.97 9.50 -0.12
CA CYS A 4 7.03 9.59 -1.24
C CYS A 4 6.86 11.05 -1.65
N THR A 5 6.34 11.25 -2.86
CA THR A 5 6.03 12.59 -3.37
C THR A 5 4.55 12.66 -3.67
N LEU A 6 3.86 13.62 -3.06
CA LEU A 6 2.44 13.84 -3.23
C LEU A 6 2.21 15.30 -3.57
N ASN A 7 1.58 15.55 -4.72
CA ASN A 7 1.25 16.90 -5.18
C ASN A 7 2.46 17.85 -5.18
N GLY A 8 3.62 17.32 -5.62
CA GLY A 8 4.86 18.09 -5.70
C GLY A 8 5.59 18.27 -4.38
N LYS A 9 5.06 17.76 -3.29
CA LYS A 9 5.68 17.86 -1.97
C LYS A 9 6.25 16.50 -1.55
N LYS A 10 7.49 16.52 -1.07
CA LYS A 10 8.17 15.32 -0.60
C LYS A 10 7.89 15.06 0.87
N TYR A 11 7.47 13.84 1.19
CA TYR A 11 7.24 13.39 2.55
C TYR A 11 8.23 12.29 2.90
N THR A 12 8.77 12.32 4.10
CA THR A 12 9.81 11.37 4.53
C THR A 12 9.53 10.87 5.94
N VAL A 13 9.83 9.58 6.18
CA VAL A 13 9.76 8.97 7.50
C VAL A 13 11.13 8.33 7.78
N ASP A 14 11.71 8.65 8.93
CA ASP A 14 13.03 8.16 9.30
C ASP A 14 13.01 6.73 9.83
N PHE A 15 11.87 6.29 10.38
CA PHE A 15 11.73 4.96 10.94
C PHE A 15 10.31 4.45 10.78
N ILE A 16 10.15 3.12 10.87
CA ILE A 16 8.85 2.48 10.78
C ILE A 16 8.32 2.29 12.20
N THR A 17 7.12 2.82 12.47
CA THR A 17 6.51 2.69 13.79
C THR A 17 5.91 1.30 13.99
N GLY A 18 5.72 0.93 15.27
CA GLY A 18 5.02 -0.30 15.60
C GLY A 18 3.59 -0.32 15.06
N ARG A 19 2.92 0.83 15.01
CA ARG A 19 1.59 0.93 14.44
C ARG A 19 1.60 0.63 12.95
N ALA A 20 2.58 1.15 12.21
CA ALA A 20 2.70 0.88 10.78
C ALA A 20 2.89 -0.62 10.53
N LEU A 21 3.71 -1.28 11.34
CA LEU A 21 3.90 -2.73 11.24
C LEU A 21 2.63 -3.50 11.57
N ARG A 22 1.97 -3.12 12.66
CA ARG A 22 0.73 -3.78 13.10
C ARG A 22 -0.38 -3.69 12.05
N GLU A 23 -0.54 -2.52 11.44
CA GLU A 23 -1.62 -2.26 10.49
C GLU A 23 -1.27 -2.67 9.06
N MET A 24 -0.07 -3.21 8.83
CA MET A 24 0.37 -3.61 7.50
C MET A 24 -0.40 -4.81 6.95
N GLU A 25 -0.82 -5.73 7.80
CA GLU A 25 -1.40 -7.01 7.36
C GLU A 25 -2.60 -6.84 6.43
N PRO A 26 -3.65 -6.03 6.78
CA PRO A 26 -4.77 -5.84 5.85
C PRO A 26 -4.35 -5.21 4.52
N ALA A 27 -3.41 -4.25 4.55
CA ALA A 27 -2.92 -3.62 3.32
C ALA A 27 -2.18 -4.62 2.44
N ALA A 28 -1.34 -5.46 3.03
CA ALA A 28 -0.61 -6.50 2.30
C ALA A 28 -1.56 -7.50 1.66
N LYS A 29 -2.60 -7.91 2.37
CA LYS A 29 -3.63 -8.82 1.85
C LYS A 29 -4.34 -8.22 0.65
N MET A 30 -4.75 -6.96 0.74
CA MET A 30 -5.45 -6.29 -0.35
C MET A 30 -4.55 -6.12 -1.57
N TYR A 31 -3.28 -5.77 -1.35
CA TYR A 31 -2.31 -5.66 -2.43
C TYR A 31 -2.13 -7.01 -3.14
N SER A 32 -1.96 -8.09 -2.39
CA SER A 32 -1.80 -9.44 -2.95
C SER A 32 -3.01 -9.86 -3.77
N ARG A 33 -4.22 -9.55 -3.31
CA ARG A 33 -5.45 -9.87 -4.03
C ARG A 33 -5.55 -9.10 -5.33
N ILE A 34 -5.20 -7.82 -5.33
CA ILE A 34 -5.21 -7.00 -6.55
C ILE A 34 -4.21 -7.55 -7.57
N VAL A 35 -3.01 -7.90 -7.13
CA VAL A 35 -1.99 -8.48 -8.02
C VAL A 35 -2.47 -9.82 -8.60
N ALA A 36 -3.09 -10.67 -7.78
CA ALA A 36 -3.62 -11.94 -8.25
C ALA A 36 -4.72 -11.74 -9.29
N LEU A 37 -5.61 -10.76 -9.08
CA LEU A 37 -6.67 -10.43 -10.04
C LEU A 37 -6.08 -9.91 -11.35
N SER A 38 -5.07 -9.07 -11.28
CA SER A 38 -4.40 -8.54 -12.48
C SER A 38 -3.73 -9.65 -13.27
N ASN A 39 -3.05 -10.56 -12.59
CA ASN A 39 -2.40 -11.70 -13.23
C ASN A 39 -3.42 -12.65 -13.88
N ALA A 40 -4.52 -12.91 -13.20
CA ALA A 40 -5.59 -13.74 -13.73
C ALA A 40 -6.21 -13.12 -14.98
N ALA A 41 -6.44 -11.81 -14.96
CA ALA A 41 -6.97 -11.08 -16.12
C ALA A 41 -6.03 -11.18 -17.32
N LEU A 42 -4.72 -11.07 -17.09
CA LEU A 42 -3.71 -11.18 -18.15
C LEU A 42 -3.68 -12.59 -18.76
N LYS A 43 -4.02 -13.60 -17.97
CA LYS A 43 -4.08 -15.00 -18.43
C LYS A 43 -5.44 -15.37 -19.02
N GLY A 44 -6.40 -14.45 -19.03
CA GLY A 44 -7.75 -14.69 -19.51
C GLY A 44 -8.59 -15.51 -18.54
N GLU A 45 -8.18 -15.62 -17.28
CA GLU A 45 -8.93 -16.33 -16.24
C GLU A 45 -9.85 -15.39 -15.49
N SER A 46 -10.98 -15.93 -15.01
CA SER A 46 -11.89 -15.19 -14.14
C SER A 46 -11.75 -15.74 -12.73
N PRO A 47 -11.05 -15.03 -11.82
CA PRO A 47 -10.89 -15.52 -10.45
C PRO A 47 -12.24 -15.52 -9.72
N GLN A 48 -12.47 -16.56 -8.93
CA GLN A 48 -13.69 -16.71 -8.16
C GLN A 48 -13.90 -15.55 -7.18
N ASP A 49 -12.81 -14.99 -6.67
CA ASP A 49 -12.83 -13.92 -5.69
C ASP A 49 -13.09 -12.54 -6.31
N ALA A 50 -13.12 -12.43 -7.64
CA ALA A 50 -13.28 -11.15 -8.32
C ALA A 50 -14.59 -10.44 -7.94
N LYS A 51 -15.63 -11.21 -7.65
CA LYS A 51 -16.94 -10.65 -7.28
C LYS A 51 -16.99 -10.13 -5.85
N GLU A 52 -16.12 -10.64 -4.98
CA GLU A 52 -16.07 -10.27 -3.57
C GLU A 52 -15.10 -9.13 -3.29
N LEU A 53 -14.17 -8.85 -4.22
CA LEU A 53 -13.19 -7.80 -4.04
C LEU A 53 -13.72 -6.48 -4.60
N SER A 54 -13.97 -5.53 -3.69
CA SER A 54 -14.22 -4.15 -4.08
C SER A 54 -12.89 -3.43 -4.22
N ILE A 55 -12.59 -2.91 -5.42
CA ILE A 55 -11.36 -2.15 -5.64
C ILE A 55 -11.35 -0.90 -4.76
N GLY A 56 -12.51 -0.26 -4.58
CA GLY A 56 -12.63 0.90 -3.70
C GLY A 56 -12.26 0.58 -2.26
N GLU A 57 -12.79 -0.53 -1.72
CA GLU A 57 -12.45 -0.96 -0.37
C GLU A 57 -10.97 -1.33 -0.24
N ALA A 58 -10.43 -2.02 -1.22
CA ALA A 58 -9.02 -2.39 -1.23
C ALA A 58 -8.12 -1.16 -1.24
N MET A 59 -8.46 -0.17 -2.09
CA MET A 59 -7.73 1.10 -2.14
C MET A 59 -7.81 1.84 -0.82
N ASP A 60 -8.98 1.90 -0.20
CA ASP A 60 -9.15 2.56 1.09
C ASP A 60 -8.26 1.95 2.17
N VAL A 61 -8.20 0.62 2.22
CA VAL A 61 -7.36 -0.09 3.20
C VAL A 61 -5.89 0.20 2.97
N MET A 62 -5.43 0.10 1.72
CA MET A 62 -4.02 0.33 1.38
C MET A 62 -3.61 1.79 1.62
N ILE A 63 -4.45 2.74 1.24
CA ILE A 63 -4.17 4.16 1.40
C ILE A 63 -4.15 4.54 2.88
N ARG A 64 -5.08 3.99 3.67
CA ARG A 64 -5.12 4.21 5.11
C ARG A 64 -3.80 3.78 5.76
N TRP A 65 -3.31 2.59 5.40
CA TRP A 65 -2.03 2.11 5.91
C TRP A 65 -0.88 3.01 5.46
N PHE A 66 -0.91 3.43 4.20
CA PHE A 66 0.12 4.31 3.65
C PHE A 66 0.19 5.63 4.43
N CYS A 67 -0.97 6.20 4.77
CA CYS A 67 -1.03 7.41 5.60
C CYS A 67 -0.46 7.15 7.00
N ILE A 68 -0.79 6.00 7.61
CA ILE A 68 -0.27 5.64 8.93
C ILE A 68 1.24 5.51 8.88
N LEU A 69 1.77 4.89 7.83
CA LEU A 69 3.22 4.72 7.64
C LEU A 69 3.94 6.07 7.64
N PHE A 70 3.33 7.09 7.04
CA PHE A 70 3.91 8.43 6.96
C PHE A 70 3.50 9.34 8.13
N GLY A 71 2.98 8.75 9.23
CA GLY A 71 2.64 9.49 10.43
C GLY A 71 1.50 10.48 10.26
N ASN A 72 0.59 10.19 9.32
CA ASN A 72 -0.59 11.03 9.02
C ASN A 72 -0.21 12.45 8.59
N GLN A 73 0.90 12.60 7.87
CA GLN A 73 1.32 13.89 7.32
C GLN A 73 0.40 14.37 6.20
N PHE A 74 -0.39 13.47 5.63
CA PHE A 74 -1.41 13.78 4.63
C PHE A 74 -2.62 12.88 4.87
N THR A 75 -3.73 13.18 4.21
CA THR A 75 -4.98 12.43 4.38
C THR A 75 -5.20 11.45 3.23
N SER A 76 -6.14 10.51 3.43
CA SER A 76 -6.55 9.60 2.36
C SER A 76 -7.09 10.34 1.15
N ASP A 77 -7.84 11.42 1.36
CA ASP A 77 -8.37 12.24 0.27
C ASP A 77 -7.25 12.89 -0.53
N ASP A 78 -6.19 13.36 0.14
CA ASP A 78 -5.03 13.92 -0.55
C ASP A 78 -4.41 12.89 -1.49
N VAL A 79 -4.30 11.65 -1.04
CA VAL A 79 -3.74 10.56 -1.85
C VAL A 79 -4.67 10.24 -3.02
N LEU A 80 -5.97 10.12 -2.76
CA LEU A 80 -6.96 9.79 -3.79
C LEU A 80 -7.01 10.86 -4.88
N ASP A 81 -6.89 12.13 -4.52
CA ASP A 81 -7.08 13.22 -5.46
C ASP A 81 -5.82 13.64 -6.19
N HIS A 82 -4.64 13.44 -5.60
CA HIS A 82 -3.40 14.02 -6.10
C HIS A 82 -2.29 13.02 -6.42
N TYR A 83 -2.48 11.75 -6.13
CA TYR A 83 -1.47 10.72 -6.36
C TYR A 83 -1.82 9.94 -7.62
N PRO A 84 -0.95 9.91 -8.65
CA PRO A 84 -1.21 9.06 -9.83
C PRO A 84 -1.31 7.59 -9.41
N VAL A 85 -2.33 6.89 -9.91
CA VAL A 85 -2.63 5.53 -9.45
C VAL A 85 -1.51 4.53 -9.74
N ASP A 86 -0.86 4.63 -10.87
CA ASP A 86 0.25 3.74 -11.22
C ASP A 86 1.43 3.93 -10.28
N ARG A 87 1.75 5.17 -9.95
CA ARG A 87 2.81 5.50 -9.01
C ARG A 87 2.45 5.09 -7.59
N LEU A 88 1.19 5.29 -7.21
CA LEU A 88 0.70 4.91 -5.88
C LEU A 88 0.86 3.42 -5.65
N MET A 89 0.46 2.58 -6.60
CA MET A 89 0.59 1.12 -6.48
C MET A 89 2.04 0.70 -6.38
N HIS A 90 2.91 1.31 -7.17
CA HIS A 90 4.34 1.04 -7.12
C HIS A 90 4.94 1.43 -5.75
N ASP A 91 4.59 2.60 -5.25
CA ASP A 91 5.12 3.10 -3.98
C ASP A 91 4.59 2.29 -2.80
N ILE A 92 3.33 1.85 -2.84
CA ILE A 92 2.78 0.96 -1.82
C ILE A 92 3.56 -0.37 -1.80
N ALA A 93 3.83 -0.93 -2.98
CA ALA A 93 4.61 -2.17 -3.08
C ALA A 93 5.99 -2.02 -2.47
N LEU A 94 6.69 -0.94 -2.79
CA LEU A 94 8.02 -0.65 -2.23
C LEU A 94 7.95 -0.47 -0.71
N ALA A 95 6.91 0.22 -0.22
CA ALA A 95 6.74 0.44 1.21
C ALA A 95 6.49 -0.87 1.95
N LEU A 96 5.65 -1.75 1.40
CA LEU A 96 5.40 -3.07 1.98
C LEU A 96 6.69 -3.90 2.06
N MET A 97 7.49 -3.87 1.00
CA MET A 97 8.78 -4.57 0.97
C MET A 97 9.75 -4.00 2.01
N ALA A 98 9.80 -2.69 2.15
CA ALA A 98 10.69 -2.03 3.12
C ALA A 98 10.33 -2.42 4.55
N VAL A 99 9.04 -2.45 4.89
CA VAL A 99 8.59 -2.84 6.23
C VAL A 99 8.92 -4.30 6.49
N GLN A 100 8.67 -5.18 5.53
CA GLN A 100 8.98 -6.61 5.67
C GLN A 100 10.48 -6.84 5.85
N THR A 101 11.29 -6.13 5.10
CA THR A 101 12.76 -6.25 5.19
C THR A 101 13.26 -5.84 6.57
N GLN A 102 12.76 -4.74 7.11
CA GLN A 102 13.15 -4.29 8.45
C GLN A 102 12.71 -5.27 9.53
N THR A 103 11.50 -5.83 9.40
CA THR A 103 11.00 -6.82 10.35
C THR A 103 11.87 -8.07 10.34
N THR A 104 12.25 -8.55 9.17
CA THR A 104 13.13 -9.71 9.02
C THR A 104 14.48 -9.46 9.67
N SER A 105 15.04 -8.26 9.46
CA SER A 105 16.32 -7.89 10.08
C SER A 105 16.26 -7.89 11.60
N ILE A 106 15.14 -7.49 12.18
CA ILE A 106 14.96 -7.47 13.64
C ILE A 106 14.87 -8.89 14.18
N LEU A 107 14.21 -9.80 13.45
CA LEU A 107 14.02 -11.18 13.89
C LEU A 107 15.24 -12.06 13.70
N ASP A 108 16.14 -11.66 12.85
CA ASP A 108 17.41 -12.35 12.65
C ASP A 108 18.41 -11.99 13.74
#